data_2e4474dd929e6839f5a70824184dafad
#
_entry.id   2e4474dd929e6839f5a70824184dafad
#
_cell.length_a   1.000
_cell.length_b   1.000
_cell.length_c   1.000
_cell.angle_alpha   90.00
_cell.angle_beta   90.00
_cell.angle_gamma   90.00
#
_symmetry.space_group_name_H-M   'P 1'
#
loop_
_entity.id
_entity.type
_entity.pdbx_description
1 polymer ?
#
loop_
_entity_poly.entity_id
_entity_poly.type
_entity_poly.pdbx_seq_one_letter_code
_entity_poly.pdbx_strand_id
1 'polypeptide(L)'
;MSQEAFERGNWQAVIEAHPLESHDPEEWLRYGVALLQTIQPGPDVGKQQQQAALAFVQAQKEGAPVEAVAAEQRQAVMLSLAQALNLAGVDGAAQQASQRASWHGQRTTRLLRHPGKALIHTMHHLACSGGTVISKCLAAMPQVALVSEVNPLNRFGSDFEPTNPLLLLERSHRDLTIEEIKEDFLSRIAQAAKICRNDGVDLVIRDHSHTDFCMGEAPHQLTPITDFLTDQYDLVSVVTVRHPLDSYLGLIAQGWQTQFTPSTLEEYGRRYLAFLDRYQGLPLRRYEDFCTGPETFMQELCELLELEYSPSFLGRFGSIKLSGDSGRSSDSEIALRPRRPIPEEVQVELESSPAFQKLLKRLDYQA
;
A
#
# COMPACT_ATOMS: atom_id res chain seq x y z
N MET A 1 -11.79 -35.34 -10.08
CA MET A 1 -11.55 -35.42 -11.54
C MET A 1 -11.39 -34.04 -12.18
N SER A 2 -12.29 -33.08 -11.98
CA SER A 2 -12.20 -31.75 -12.60
C SER A 2 -11.00 -30.94 -12.13
N GLN A 3 -10.63 -30.97 -10.84
CA GLN A 3 -9.46 -30.26 -10.30
C GLN A 3 -8.14 -30.83 -10.84
N GLU A 4 -7.95 -32.13 -10.86
CA GLU A 4 -6.73 -32.77 -11.36
C GLU A 4 -6.54 -32.56 -12.88
N ALA A 5 -7.63 -32.57 -13.65
CA ALA A 5 -7.61 -32.22 -15.06
C ALA A 5 -7.23 -30.76 -15.27
N PHE A 6 -7.75 -29.87 -14.43
CA PHE A 6 -7.44 -28.44 -14.47
C PHE A 6 -5.96 -28.16 -14.18
N GLU A 7 -5.41 -28.76 -13.12
CA GLU A 7 -4.01 -28.62 -12.75
C GLU A 7 -3.04 -29.13 -13.83
N ARG A 8 -3.48 -30.11 -14.61
CA ARG A 8 -2.71 -30.66 -15.76
C ARG A 8 -2.93 -29.90 -17.07
N GLY A 9 -3.80 -28.87 -17.10
CA GLY A 9 -4.14 -28.14 -18.32
C GLY A 9 -4.96 -28.96 -19.32
N ASN A 10 -5.62 -30.01 -18.90
CA ASN A 10 -6.51 -30.80 -19.75
C ASN A 10 -7.91 -30.18 -19.79
N TRP A 11 -8.01 -29.06 -20.51
CA TRP A 11 -9.22 -28.22 -20.55
C TRP A 11 -10.46 -28.95 -21.06
N GLN A 12 -10.32 -29.83 -22.04
CA GLN A 12 -11.44 -30.59 -22.57
C GLN A 12 -12.04 -31.53 -21.52
N ALA A 13 -11.19 -32.20 -20.73
CA ALA A 13 -11.64 -33.06 -19.65
C ALA A 13 -12.31 -32.27 -18.49
N VAL A 14 -11.90 -31.00 -18.27
CA VAL A 14 -12.58 -30.12 -17.31
C VAL A 14 -13.98 -29.77 -17.79
N ILE A 15 -14.15 -29.46 -19.07
CA ILE A 15 -15.45 -29.12 -19.68
C ILE A 15 -16.40 -30.32 -19.61
N GLU A 16 -15.92 -31.52 -19.97
CA GLU A 16 -16.72 -32.75 -19.97
C GLU A 16 -17.10 -33.21 -18.55
N ALA A 17 -16.26 -32.92 -17.56
CA ALA A 17 -16.51 -33.32 -16.17
C ALA A 17 -17.38 -32.32 -15.39
N HIS A 18 -17.68 -31.13 -15.94
CA HIS A 18 -18.45 -30.11 -15.24
C HIS A 18 -19.92 -30.49 -15.08
N PRO A 19 -20.46 -30.61 -13.86
CA PRO A 19 -21.87 -30.84 -13.65
C PRO A 19 -22.65 -29.55 -13.89
N LEU A 20 -23.65 -29.58 -14.77
CA LEU A 20 -24.49 -28.41 -15.13
C LEU A 20 -25.27 -27.82 -13.94
N GLU A 21 -25.42 -28.58 -12.84
CA GLU A 21 -26.13 -28.18 -11.63
C GLU A 21 -25.17 -28.03 -10.43
N SER A 22 -23.90 -27.71 -10.68
CA SER A 22 -22.93 -27.54 -9.61
C SER A 22 -23.28 -26.33 -8.73
N HIS A 23 -23.19 -26.51 -7.41
CA HIS A 23 -23.21 -25.44 -6.41
C HIS A 23 -21.81 -25.10 -5.88
N ASP A 24 -20.77 -25.73 -6.43
CA ASP A 24 -19.38 -25.42 -6.10
C ASP A 24 -18.89 -24.23 -6.94
N PRO A 25 -18.65 -23.08 -6.31
CA PRO A 25 -18.19 -21.89 -7.03
C PRO A 25 -16.85 -22.07 -7.75
N GLU A 26 -15.95 -22.89 -7.21
CA GLU A 26 -14.66 -23.15 -7.85
C GLU A 26 -14.80 -24.05 -9.09
N GLU A 27 -15.78 -24.94 -9.14
CA GLU A 27 -16.06 -25.71 -10.34
C GLU A 27 -16.51 -24.81 -11.49
N TRP A 28 -17.35 -23.82 -11.23
CA TRP A 28 -17.75 -22.83 -12.21
C TRP A 28 -16.57 -21.99 -12.73
N LEU A 29 -15.64 -21.61 -11.82
CA LEU A 29 -14.42 -20.90 -12.24
C LEU A 29 -13.56 -21.77 -13.15
N ARG A 30 -13.29 -23.02 -12.76
CA ARG A 30 -12.50 -23.98 -13.54
C ARG A 30 -13.14 -24.23 -14.91
N TYR A 31 -14.45 -24.40 -14.95
CA TYR A 31 -15.21 -24.57 -16.18
C TYR A 31 -15.09 -23.33 -17.11
N GLY A 32 -15.30 -22.14 -16.58
CA GLY A 32 -15.17 -20.90 -17.33
C GLY A 32 -13.75 -20.69 -17.91
N VAL A 33 -12.72 -20.99 -17.13
CA VAL A 33 -11.32 -20.96 -17.59
C VAL A 33 -11.08 -21.98 -18.71
N ALA A 34 -11.55 -23.20 -18.55
CA ALA A 34 -11.40 -24.25 -19.55
C ALA A 34 -12.09 -23.85 -20.88
N LEU A 35 -13.28 -23.26 -20.79
CA LEU A 35 -13.98 -22.73 -21.99
C LEU A 35 -13.14 -21.65 -22.68
N LEU A 36 -12.54 -20.69 -21.94
CA LEU A 36 -11.67 -19.66 -22.53
C LEU A 36 -10.44 -20.24 -23.22
N GLN A 37 -9.81 -21.25 -22.63
CA GLN A 37 -8.60 -21.88 -23.18
C GLN A 37 -8.87 -22.73 -24.41
N THR A 38 -10.13 -23.16 -24.62
CA THR A 38 -10.53 -23.97 -25.77
C THR A 38 -11.15 -23.19 -26.89
N ILE A 39 -11.28 -21.85 -26.81
CA ILE A 39 -11.81 -21.01 -27.86
C ILE A 39 -10.94 -21.15 -29.11
N GLN A 40 -11.58 -21.54 -30.23
CA GLN A 40 -10.91 -21.61 -31.52
C GLN A 40 -11.40 -20.45 -32.42
N PRO A 41 -10.52 -19.85 -33.24
CA PRO A 41 -10.91 -18.86 -34.21
C PRO A 41 -11.97 -19.43 -35.20
N GLY A 42 -13.12 -18.76 -35.31
CA GLY A 42 -14.20 -19.22 -36.19
C GLY A 42 -15.52 -18.51 -35.93
N PRO A 43 -16.60 -18.87 -36.65
CA PRO A 43 -17.91 -18.21 -36.55
C PRO A 43 -18.57 -18.36 -35.17
N ASP A 44 -18.18 -19.34 -34.39
CA ASP A 44 -18.76 -19.62 -33.07
C ASP A 44 -18.00 -18.99 -31.89
N VAL A 45 -16.93 -18.21 -32.15
CA VAL A 45 -16.12 -17.53 -31.09
C VAL A 45 -17.00 -16.75 -30.14
N GLY A 46 -17.95 -15.98 -30.62
CA GLY A 46 -18.85 -15.19 -29.79
C GLY A 46 -19.70 -16.03 -28.83
N LYS A 47 -20.18 -17.20 -29.30
CA LYS A 47 -20.96 -18.12 -28.44
C LYS A 47 -20.07 -18.75 -27.36
N GLN A 48 -18.85 -19.15 -27.71
CA GLN A 48 -17.90 -19.74 -26.76
C GLN A 48 -17.50 -18.73 -25.67
N GLN A 49 -17.22 -17.48 -26.06
CA GLN A 49 -16.97 -16.39 -25.15
C GLN A 49 -18.14 -16.12 -24.20
N GLN A 50 -19.39 -16.15 -24.77
CA GLN A 50 -20.58 -15.95 -23.95
C GLN A 50 -20.79 -17.09 -22.94
N GLN A 51 -20.50 -18.34 -23.30
CA GLN A 51 -20.58 -19.47 -22.37
C GLN A 51 -19.58 -19.34 -21.25
N ALA A 52 -18.32 -18.97 -21.56
CA ALA A 52 -17.29 -18.72 -20.54
C ALA A 52 -17.72 -17.59 -19.58
N ALA A 53 -18.26 -16.51 -20.15
CA ALA A 53 -18.73 -15.38 -19.38
C ALA A 53 -19.88 -15.75 -18.42
N LEU A 54 -20.85 -16.56 -18.87
CA LEU A 54 -21.93 -17.06 -18.01
C LEU A 54 -21.42 -17.94 -16.87
N ALA A 55 -20.41 -18.78 -17.13
CA ALA A 55 -19.78 -19.59 -16.10
C ALA A 55 -19.15 -18.70 -14.99
N PHE A 56 -18.47 -17.60 -15.35
CA PHE A 56 -17.91 -16.68 -14.37
C PHE A 56 -18.98 -15.89 -13.60
N VAL A 57 -20.08 -15.52 -14.25
CA VAL A 57 -21.22 -14.90 -13.54
C VAL A 57 -21.81 -15.87 -12.52
N GLN A 58 -21.93 -17.16 -12.88
CA GLN A 58 -22.45 -18.17 -11.95
C GLN A 58 -21.47 -18.39 -10.80
N ALA A 59 -20.17 -18.55 -11.08
CA ALA A 59 -19.14 -18.65 -10.06
C ALA A 59 -19.22 -17.49 -9.04
N GLN A 60 -19.37 -16.27 -9.52
CA GLN A 60 -19.47 -15.08 -8.68
C GLN A 60 -20.76 -15.06 -7.84
N LYS A 61 -21.90 -15.51 -8.38
CA LYS A 61 -23.15 -15.65 -7.63
C LYS A 61 -23.02 -16.65 -6.48
N GLU A 62 -22.28 -17.73 -6.68
CA GLU A 62 -22.01 -18.75 -5.67
C GLU A 62 -20.87 -18.37 -4.71
N GLY A 63 -20.26 -17.17 -4.89
CA GLY A 63 -19.28 -16.62 -3.97
C GLY A 63 -17.83 -16.99 -4.25
N ALA A 64 -17.48 -17.45 -5.47
CA ALA A 64 -16.09 -17.72 -5.83
C ALA A 64 -15.28 -16.43 -5.99
N PRO A 65 -14.17 -16.28 -5.33
CA PRO A 65 -13.25 -15.17 -5.63
C PRO A 65 -12.51 -15.45 -6.95
N VAL A 66 -12.37 -14.44 -7.80
CA VAL A 66 -11.57 -14.54 -9.04
C VAL A 66 -10.11 -14.92 -8.74
N GLU A 67 -9.66 -14.63 -7.54
CA GLU A 67 -8.33 -14.93 -7.01
C GLU A 67 -8.08 -16.43 -6.83
N ALA A 68 -9.12 -17.26 -6.88
CA ALA A 68 -8.98 -18.73 -6.91
C ALA A 68 -8.37 -19.25 -8.23
N VAL A 69 -8.37 -18.44 -9.29
CA VAL A 69 -7.67 -18.78 -10.55
C VAL A 69 -6.22 -18.29 -10.52
N ALA A 70 -5.36 -18.97 -11.28
CA ALA A 70 -3.98 -18.59 -11.45
C ALA A 70 -3.85 -17.13 -11.92
N ALA A 71 -2.80 -16.42 -11.45
CA ALA A 71 -2.64 -14.98 -11.68
C ALA A 71 -2.67 -14.60 -13.16
N GLU A 72 -2.04 -15.41 -14.02
CA GLU A 72 -1.99 -15.22 -15.47
C GLU A 72 -3.36 -15.33 -16.17
N GLN A 73 -4.33 -15.96 -15.52
CA GLN A 73 -5.66 -16.16 -16.08
C GLN A 73 -6.67 -15.11 -15.61
N ARG A 74 -6.38 -14.40 -14.52
CA ARG A 74 -7.31 -13.45 -13.88
C ARG A 74 -7.73 -12.32 -14.80
N GLN A 75 -6.81 -11.80 -15.62
CA GLN A 75 -7.13 -10.77 -16.60
C GLN A 75 -8.19 -11.26 -17.61
N ALA A 76 -8.00 -12.45 -18.18
CA ALA A 76 -8.91 -13.03 -19.15
C ALA A 76 -10.29 -13.31 -18.53
N VAL A 77 -10.32 -13.81 -17.29
CA VAL A 77 -11.56 -14.03 -16.54
C VAL A 77 -12.32 -12.73 -16.32
N MET A 78 -11.63 -11.65 -15.90
CA MET A 78 -12.27 -10.36 -15.69
C MET A 78 -12.75 -9.69 -16.96
N LEU A 79 -12.04 -9.82 -18.09
CA LEU A 79 -12.49 -9.33 -19.39
C LEU A 79 -13.76 -10.06 -19.83
N SER A 80 -13.82 -11.38 -19.67
CA SER A 80 -15.00 -12.18 -20.00
C SER A 80 -16.19 -11.84 -19.13
N LEU A 81 -15.96 -11.61 -17.82
CA LEU A 81 -17.00 -11.17 -16.90
C LEU A 81 -17.52 -9.77 -17.27
N ALA A 82 -16.64 -8.82 -17.60
CA ALA A 82 -17.03 -7.49 -18.06
C ALA A 82 -17.91 -7.54 -19.32
N GLN A 83 -17.55 -8.39 -20.28
CA GLN A 83 -18.32 -8.60 -21.49
C GLN A 83 -19.71 -9.19 -21.19
N ALA A 84 -19.79 -10.19 -20.29
CA ALA A 84 -21.07 -10.75 -19.89
C ALA A 84 -21.99 -9.75 -19.21
N LEU A 85 -21.44 -8.92 -18.32
CA LEU A 85 -22.18 -7.89 -17.59
C LEU A 85 -22.67 -6.78 -18.53
N ASN A 86 -21.87 -6.38 -19.53
CA ASN A 86 -22.32 -5.46 -20.59
C ASN A 86 -23.49 -6.04 -21.38
N LEU A 87 -23.41 -7.29 -21.79
CA LEU A 87 -24.49 -7.97 -22.52
C LEU A 87 -25.78 -8.10 -21.69
N ALA A 88 -25.64 -8.18 -20.37
CA ALA A 88 -26.76 -8.21 -19.42
C ALA A 88 -27.29 -6.81 -19.05
N GLY A 89 -26.71 -5.72 -19.58
CA GLY A 89 -27.13 -4.35 -19.29
C GLY A 89 -26.76 -3.85 -17.90
N VAL A 90 -25.73 -4.43 -17.28
CA VAL A 90 -25.24 -4.05 -15.93
C VAL A 90 -23.95 -3.23 -16.06
N ASP A 91 -24.07 -2.04 -16.65
CA ASP A 91 -22.93 -1.22 -17.10
C ASP A 91 -21.94 -0.87 -15.97
N GLY A 92 -22.42 -0.54 -14.78
CA GLY A 92 -21.55 -0.21 -13.63
C GLY A 92 -20.66 -1.37 -13.19
N ALA A 93 -21.22 -2.58 -13.13
CA ALA A 93 -20.46 -3.79 -12.77
C ALA A 93 -19.50 -4.20 -13.89
N ALA A 94 -19.91 -4.02 -15.16
CA ALA A 94 -19.07 -4.27 -16.32
C ALA A 94 -17.84 -3.35 -16.34
N GLN A 95 -18.02 -2.07 -16.03
CA GLN A 95 -16.92 -1.11 -15.92
C GLN A 95 -15.94 -1.50 -14.80
N GLN A 96 -16.45 -1.89 -13.63
CA GLN A 96 -15.60 -2.37 -12.52
C GLN A 96 -14.81 -3.63 -12.92
N ALA A 97 -15.45 -4.60 -13.58
CA ALA A 97 -14.78 -5.80 -14.06
C ALA A 97 -13.70 -5.49 -15.11
N SER A 98 -13.93 -4.53 -16.01
CA SER A 98 -12.94 -4.07 -16.99
C SER A 98 -11.74 -3.40 -16.31
N GLN A 99 -11.96 -2.57 -15.29
CA GLN A 99 -10.90 -1.96 -14.50
C GLN A 99 -10.06 -3.02 -13.78
N ARG A 100 -10.70 -4.01 -13.16
CA ARG A 100 -10.01 -5.14 -12.53
C ARG A 100 -9.21 -5.97 -13.52
N ALA A 101 -9.71 -6.16 -14.74
CA ALA A 101 -8.97 -6.84 -15.79
C ALA A 101 -7.66 -6.12 -16.15
N SER A 102 -7.74 -4.79 -16.34
CA SER A 102 -6.54 -3.96 -16.60
C SER A 102 -5.51 -4.10 -15.49
N TRP A 103 -5.96 -4.00 -14.25
CA TRP A 103 -5.10 -4.16 -13.08
C TRP A 103 -4.45 -5.55 -12.99
N HIS A 104 -5.19 -6.63 -13.21
CA HIS A 104 -4.62 -7.98 -13.21
C HIS A 104 -3.55 -8.16 -14.30
N GLY A 105 -3.73 -7.57 -15.47
CA GLY A 105 -2.71 -7.57 -16.52
C GLY A 105 -1.43 -6.86 -16.11
N GLN A 106 -1.54 -5.70 -15.49
CA GLN A 106 -0.40 -4.95 -14.97
C GLN A 106 0.29 -5.71 -13.83
N ARG A 107 -0.49 -6.31 -12.93
CA ARG A 107 0.03 -7.10 -11.79
C ARG A 107 0.81 -8.34 -12.27
N THR A 108 0.34 -9.04 -13.27
CA THR A 108 1.07 -10.18 -13.85
C THR A 108 2.42 -9.74 -14.38
N THR A 109 2.49 -8.60 -15.09
CA THR A 109 3.74 -8.03 -15.58
C THR A 109 4.68 -7.65 -14.43
N ARG A 110 4.15 -7.14 -13.31
CA ARG A 110 4.93 -6.81 -12.10
C ARG A 110 5.51 -8.05 -11.42
N LEU A 111 4.69 -9.09 -11.24
CA LEU A 111 5.14 -10.36 -10.65
C LEU A 111 6.30 -11.00 -11.44
N LEU A 112 6.36 -10.76 -12.76
CA LEU A 112 7.49 -11.19 -13.59
C LEU A 112 8.78 -10.40 -13.31
N ARG A 113 8.68 -9.16 -12.79
CA ARG A 113 9.84 -8.34 -12.38
C ARG A 113 10.38 -8.74 -11.00
N HIS A 114 9.55 -9.37 -10.16
CA HIS A 114 9.88 -9.77 -8.80
C HIS A 114 9.74 -11.29 -8.63
N PRO A 115 10.56 -12.09 -9.35
CA PRO A 115 10.49 -13.55 -9.27
C PRO A 115 11.03 -14.03 -7.92
N GLY A 116 10.22 -14.73 -7.15
CA GLY A 116 10.66 -15.47 -5.96
C GLY A 116 10.20 -14.95 -4.63
N LYS A 117 9.92 -13.66 -4.46
CA LYS A 117 9.35 -13.11 -3.22
C LYS A 117 8.01 -12.41 -3.49
N ALA A 118 7.14 -12.42 -2.49
CA ALA A 118 5.92 -11.61 -2.57
C ALA A 118 6.28 -10.13 -2.48
N LEU A 119 5.55 -9.29 -3.24
CA LEU A 119 5.77 -7.85 -3.29
C LEU A 119 4.98 -7.15 -2.18
N ILE A 120 5.63 -6.22 -1.50
CA ILE A 120 5.02 -5.26 -0.56
C ILE A 120 5.47 -3.86 -0.94
N HIS A 121 4.55 -2.91 -0.88
CA HIS A 121 4.81 -1.50 -1.15
C HIS A 121 5.02 -0.77 0.16
N THR A 122 6.03 0.10 0.25
CA THR A 122 6.29 0.85 1.47
C THR A 122 6.45 2.34 1.21
N MET A 123 6.05 3.14 2.20
CA MET A 123 6.10 4.58 2.14
C MET A 123 6.73 5.14 3.43
N HIS A 124 7.78 5.93 3.28
CA HIS A 124 8.59 6.44 4.37
C HIS A 124 8.57 7.97 4.43
N HIS A 125 8.34 8.53 5.59
CA HIS A 125 8.38 9.97 5.83
C HIS A 125 8.46 10.28 7.32
N LEU A 126 9.00 11.43 7.66
CA LEU A 126 8.98 11.93 9.02
C LEU A 126 7.63 12.60 9.36
N ALA A 127 7.33 12.75 10.65
CA ALA A 127 6.11 13.43 11.09
C ALA A 127 6.05 14.88 10.57
N CYS A 128 4.85 15.40 10.41
CA CYS A 128 4.57 16.74 9.90
C CYS A 128 5.02 17.04 8.46
N SER A 129 5.43 16.02 7.69
CA SER A 129 5.84 16.17 6.28
C SER A 129 4.70 16.01 5.26
N GLY A 130 3.45 15.92 5.70
CA GLY A 130 2.29 15.74 4.80
C GLY A 130 1.99 14.28 4.42
N GLY A 131 2.74 13.31 4.95
CA GLY A 131 2.58 11.92 4.61
C GLY A 131 1.18 11.34 4.87
N THR A 132 0.45 11.83 5.87
CA THR A 132 -0.92 11.35 6.16
C THR A 132 -1.89 11.66 5.02
N VAL A 133 -1.87 12.88 4.44
CA VAL A 133 -2.80 13.22 3.35
C VAL A 133 -2.43 12.46 2.06
N ILE A 134 -1.15 12.30 1.75
CA ILE A 134 -0.70 11.48 0.61
C ILE A 134 -1.15 10.03 0.82
N SER A 135 -0.98 9.47 2.02
CA SER A 135 -1.43 8.11 2.36
C SER A 135 -2.95 7.94 2.25
N LYS A 136 -3.74 8.96 2.63
CA LYS A 136 -5.20 8.96 2.41
C LYS A 136 -5.56 8.90 0.93
N CYS A 137 -4.82 9.62 0.08
CA CYS A 137 -5.01 9.58 -1.36
C CYS A 137 -4.68 8.18 -1.93
N LEU A 138 -3.59 7.54 -1.48
CA LEU A 138 -3.28 6.15 -1.85
C LEU A 138 -4.37 5.18 -1.36
N ALA A 139 -4.77 5.27 -0.09
CA ALA A 139 -5.81 4.41 0.48
C ALA A 139 -7.20 4.62 -0.16
N ALA A 140 -7.42 5.74 -0.85
CA ALA A 140 -8.63 6.01 -1.61
C ALA A 140 -8.62 5.36 -3.00
N MET A 141 -7.49 4.82 -3.47
CA MET A 141 -7.41 4.05 -4.71
C MET A 141 -8.13 2.71 -4.55
N PRO A 142 -8.95 2.28 -5.51
CA PRO A 142 -9.78 1.06 -5.37
C PRO A 142 -8.97 -0.23 -5.17
N GLN A 143 -7.72 -0.25 -5.65
CA GLN A 143 -6.86 -1.43 -5.65
C GLN A 143 -5.77 -1.39 -4.57
N VAL A 144 -5.90 -0.49 -3.60
CA VAL A 144 -4.90 -0.30 -2.53
C VAL A 144 -5.53 -0.55 -1.16
N ALA A 145 -4.91 -1.46 -0.42
CA ALA A 145 -5.10 -1.60 1.03
C ALA A 145 -3.90 -0.99 1.75
N LEU A 146 -4.11 0.07 2.52
CA LEU A 146 -3.03 0.77 3.21
C LEU A 146 -3.14 0.59 4.72
N VAL A 147 -2.06 0.10 5.33
CA VAL A 147 -1.86 0.07 6.78
C VAL A 147 -0.91 1.18 7.18
N SER A 148 -1.30 1.97 8.18
CA SER A 148 -0.68 3.26 8.48
C SER A 148 0.04 3.26 9.81
N GLU A 149 1.21 3.93 9.85
CA GLU A 149 2.06 4.10 11.03
C GLU A 149 2.48 2.79 11.67
N VAL A 150 2.94 1.88 10.82
CA VAL A 150 3.37 0.55 11.25
C VAL A 150 4.80 0.60 11.75
N ASN A 151 4.99 0.25 13.01
CA ASN A 151 6.32 0.05 13.61
C ASN A 151 6.21 -0.92 14.78
N PRO A 152 6.65 -2.17 14.64
CA PRO A 152 6.53 -3.17 15.70
C PRO A 152 7.40 -2.91 16.92
N LEU A 153 8.42 -2.06 16.80
CA LEU A 153 9.29 -1.66 17.93
C LEU A 153 8.74 -0.44 18.68
N ASN A 154 7.76 0.26 18.08
CA ASN A 154 7.12 1.40 18.73
C ASN A 154 5.98 0.94 19.63
N ARG A 155 6.20 1.07 20.94
CA ARG A 155 5.21 0.76 21.98
C ARG A 155 4.52 1.99 22.55
N PHE A 156 4.72 3.11 21.93
CA PHE A 156 4.17 4.38 22.37
C PHE A 156 2.64 4.38 22.24
N GLY A 157 1.94 4.60 23.36
CA GLY A 157 0.47 4.64 23.36
C GLY A 157 -0.23 3.29 23.41
N SER A 158 0.50 2.17 23.48
CA SER A 158 -0.09 0.82 23.61
C SER A 158 -0.32 0.42 25.08
N ASP A 159 -0.79 1.34 25.91
CA ASP A 159 -0.99 1.07 27.35
C ASP A 159 -1.98 -0.06 27.62
N PHE A 160 -2.89 -0.30 26.70
CA PHE A 160 -3.83 -1.40 26.77
C PHE A 160 -4.24 -1.89 25.38
N GLU A 161 -3.78 -3.09 25.03
CA GLU A 161 -4.16 -3.76 23.79
C GLU A 161 -4.58 -5.20 24.06
N PRO A 162 -5.84 -5.41 24.51
CA PRO A 162 -6.32 -6.72 24.99
C PRO A 162 -6.34 -7.80 23.91
N THR A 163 -6.26 -7.40 22.63
CA THR A 163 -6.25 -8.31 21.47
C THR A 163 -4.87 -8.79 21.08
N ASN A 164 -3.81 -8.28 21.73
CA ASN A 164 -2.44 -8.71 21.48
C ASN A 164 -1.87 -9.52 22.65
N PRO A 165 -1.91 -10.86 22.59
CA PRO A 165 -1.42 -11.73 23.67
C PRO A 165 0.05 -11.54 24.01
N LEU A 166 0.89 -11.18 23.02
CA LEU A 166 2.32 -10.97 23.24
C LEU A 166 2.59 -9.73 24.08
N LEU A 167 1.88 -8.61 23.82
CA LEU A 167 1.99 -7.42 24.66
C LEU A 167 1.49 -7.68 26.11
N LEU A 168 0.45 -8.50 26.26
CA LEU A 168 -0.03 -8.90 27.58
C LEU A 168 0.97 -9.81 28.29
N LEU A 169 1.62 -10.74 27.58
CA LEU A 169 2.66 -11.59 28.11
C LEU A 169 3.88 -10.78 28.57
N GLU A 170 4.31 -9.79 27.77
CA GLU A 170 5.40 -8.90 28.12
C GLU A 170 5.12 -8.14 29.42
N ARG A 171 3.92 -7.63 29.62
CA ARG A 171 3.54 -6.94 30.85
C ARG A 171 3.53 -7.81 32.10
N SER A 172 3.20 -9.11 31.92
CA SER A 172 3.01 -10.02 33.04
C SER A 172 4.20 -10.94 33.31
N HIS A 173 5.15 -11.04 32.37
CA HIS A 173 6.21 -12.07 32.44
C HIS A 173 7.62 -11.47 32.24
N ARG A 174 7.94 -11.03 31.01
CA ARG A 174 9.26 -10.46 30.65
C ARG A 174 9.20 -9.65 29.36
N ASP A 175 10.18 -8.81 29.13
CA ASP A 175 10.35 -8.12 27.85
C ASP A 175 10.54 -9.14 26.71
N LEU A 176 9.96 -8.83 25.56
CA LEU A 176 10.12 -9.60 24.33
C LEU A 176 11.49 -9.29 23.69
N THR A 177 12.10 -10.30 23.12
CA THR A 177 13.28 -10.13 22.27
C THR A 177 12.88 -9.52 20.91
N ILE A 178 13.86 -8.92 20.22
CA ILE A 178 13.65 -8.39 18.87
C ILE A 178 13.20 -9.50 17.91
N GLU A 179 13.74 -10.70 18.05
CA GLU A 179 13.39 -11.87 17.24
C GLU A 179 11.93 -12.27 17.45
N GLU A 180 11.44 -12.31 18.68
CA GLU A 180 10.04 -12.60 19.00
C GLU A 180 9.08 -11.54 18.44
N ILE A 181 9.47 -10.27 18.53
CA ILE A 181 8.72 -9.15 17.95
C ILE A 181 8.71 -9.27 16.40
N LYS A 182 9.86 -9.58 15.79
CA LYS A 182 9.99 -9.77 14.34
C LYS A 182 9.11 -10.92 13.86
N GLU A 183 9.12 -12.05 14.55
CA GLU A 183 8.33 -13.24 14.19
C GLU A 183 6.82 -12.94 14.22
N ASP A 184 6.31 -12.35 15.32
CA ASP A 184 4.90 -11.92 15.42
C ASP A 184 4.53 -10.95 14.30
N PHE A 185 5.36 -9.93 14.09
CA PHE A 185 5.15 -8.93 13.06
C PHE A 185 5.06 -9.56 11.66
N LEU A 186 6.02 -10.40 11.29
CA LEU A 186 6.05 -11.09 9.99
C LEU A 186 4.83 -11.99 9.80
N SER A 187 4.40 -12.70 10.85
CA SER A 187 3.19 -13.52 10.81
C SER A 187 1.94 -12.69 10.49
N ARG A 188 1.77 -11.54 11.14
CA ARG A 188 0.64 -10.63 10.90
C ARG A 188 0.68 -10.00 9.51
N ILE A 189 1.86 -9.60 9.05
CA ILE A 189 2.03 -9.08 7.68
C ILE A 189 1.72 -10.15 6.64
N ALA A 190 2.16 -11.40 6.85
CA ALA A 190 1.85 -12.51 5.94
C ALA A 190 0.34 -12.75 5.84
N GLN A 191 -0.38 -12.67 6.98
CA GLN A 191 -1.84 -12.78 6.98
C GLN A 191 -2.51 -11.62 6.25
N ALA A 192 -2.09 -10.38 6.50
CA ALA A 192 -2.60 -9.19 5.81
C ALA A 192 -2.35 -9.27 4.29
N ALA A 193 -1.13 -9.64 3.89
CA ALA A 193 -0.77 -9.81 2.49
C ALA A 193 -1.57 -10.92 1.80
N LYS A 194 -1.90 -12.02 2.53
CA LYS A 194 -2.77 -13.09 2.04
C LYS A 194 -4.20 -12.58 1.79
N ILE A 195 -4.77 -11.83 2.74
CA ILE A 195 -6.10 -11.22 2.59
C ILE A 195 -6.11 -10.29 1.39
N CYS A 196 -5.15 -9.35 1.30
CA CYS A 196 -5.05 -8.42 0.18
C CYS A 196 -4.95 -9.14 -1.17
N ARG A 197 -4.18 -10.24 -1.24
CA ARG A 197 -4.10 -11.06 -2.46
C ARG A 197 -5.42 -11.71 -2.82
N ASN A 198 -6.15 -12.23 -1.83
CA ASN A 198 -7.46 -12.84 -2.06
C ASN A 198 -8.47 -11.81 -2.58
N ASP A 199 -8.44 -10.59 -2.01
CA ASP A 199 -9.30 -9.49 -2.41
C ASP A 199 -8.84 -8.81 -3.70
N GLY A 200 -7.67 -9.21 -4.24
CA GLY A 200 -7.11 -8.64 -5.44
C GLY A 200 -6.61 -7.21 -5.28
N VAL A 201 -6.19 -6.79 -4.09
CA VAL A 201 -5.65 -5.45 -3.81
C VAL A 201 -4.17 -5.52 -3.45
N ASP A 202 -3.44 -4.42 -3.63
CA ASP A 202 -2.03 -4.30 -3.26
C ASP A 202 -1.90 -3.79 -1.83
N LEU A 203 -1.05 -4.43 -1.03
CA LEU A 203 -0.76 -3.99 0.33
C LEU A 203 0.30 -2.89 0.33
N VAL A 204 -0.05 -1.73 0.86
CA VAL A 204 0.87 -0.63 1.11
C VAL A 204 1.06 -0.45 2.61
N ILE A 205 2.31 -0.40 3.06
CA ILE A 205 2.67 -0.15 4.45
C ILE A 205 3.24 1.27 4.55
N ARG A 206 2.54 2.12 5.27
CA ARG A 206 3.08 3.40 5.71
C ARG A 206 3.88 3.18 6.98
N ASP A 207 5.19 3.33 6.86
CA ASP A 207 6.13 3.23 7.96
C ASP A 207 5.95 4.38 8.98
N HIS A 208 6.18 4.09 10.25
CA HIS A 208 6.28 5.11 11.30
C HIS A 208 7.73 5.54 11.50
N SER A 209 8.40 5.95 10.43
CA SER A 209 9.82 6.34 10.42
C SER A 209 10.15 7.42 11.47
N HIS A 210 9.18 8.24 11.86
CA HIS A 210 9.42 9.27 12.88
C HIS A 210 9.90 8.68 14.20
N THR A 211 9.36 7.54 14.61
CA THR A 211 9.77 6.88 15.86
C THR A 211 11.16 6.25 15.75
N ASP A 212 11.58 5.85 14.56
CA ASP A 212 12.92 5.32 14.35
C ASP A 212 14.01 6.41 14.41
N PHE A 213 13.69 7.61 13.93
CA PHE A 213 14.68 8.67 13.77
C PHE A 213 14.53 9.83 14.77
N CYS A 214 13.31 10.20 15.12
CA CYS A 214 13.01 11.43 15.85
C CYS A 214 12.47 11.17 17.27
N MET A 215 12.92 10.10 17.93
CA MET A 215 12.62 9.82 19.34
C MET A 215 13.88 9.47 20.13
N GLY A 216 13.85 9.74 21.44
CA GLY A 216 14.92 9.37 22.36
C GLY A 216 16.22 10.15 22.18
N GLU A 217 17.31 9.64 22.76
CA GLU A 217 18.64 10.28 22.73
C GLU A 217 19.36 10.10 21.38
N ALA A 218 19.11 8.99 20.70
CA ALA A 218 19.68 8.69 19.38
C ALA A 218 18.66 7.99 18.49
N PRO A 219 18.80 8.08 17.15
CA PRO A 219 18.00 7.30 16.23
C PRO A 219 18.12 5.80 16.52
N HIS A 220 17.01 5.06 16.30
CA HIS A 220 17.04 3.61 16.38
C HIS A 220 18.00 3.02 15.34
N GLN A 221 18.65 1.91 15.68
CA GLN A 221 19.54 1.20 14.75
C GLN A 221 18.77 0.37 13.73
N LEU A 222 17.56 -0.06 14.09
CA LEU A 222 16.68 -0.86 13.25
C LEU A 222 15.53 -0.01 12.68
N THR A 223 15.23 -0.26 11.43
CA THR A 223 14.04 0.24 10.75
C THR A 223 13.17 -0.97 10.37
N PRO A 224 12.20 -1.36 11.22
CA PRO A 224 11.52 -2.65 11.13
C PRO A 224 10.94 -2.95 9.75
N ILE A 225 10.40 -1.95 9.06
CA ILE A 225 9.81 -2.13 7.74
C ILE A 225 10.84 -2.62 6.72
N THR A 226 12.04 -2.05 6.72
CA THR A 226 13.12 -2.50 5.84
C THR A 226 13.82 -3.74 6.38
N ASP A 227 14.22 -3.72 7.66
CA ASP A 227 15.09 -4.76 8.22
C ASP A 227 14.36 -6.10 8.47
N PHE A 228 13.05 -6.04 8.74
CA PHE A 228 12.27 -7.25 9.00
C PHE A 228 11.65 -7.84 7.74
N LEU A 229 11.23 -6.98 6.78
CA LEU A 229 10.49 -7.45 5.61
C LEU A 229 11.39 -7.93 4.46
N THR A 230 12.59 -7.36 4.28
CA THR A 230 13.46 -7.67 3.11
C THR A 230 13.90 -9.13 3.01
N ASP A 231 13.91 -9.87 4.14
CA ASP A 231 14.23 -11.30 4.11
C ASP A 231 13.16 -12.13 3.38
N GLN A 232 11.89 -11.73 3.47
CA GLN A 232 10.74 -12.50 2.97
C GLN A 232 10.02 -11.84 1.80
N TYR A 233 10.18 -10.53 1.60
CA TYR A 233 9.45 -9.74 0.61
C TYR A 233 10.39 -8.93 -0.26
N ASP A 234 9.99 -8.71 -1.50
CA ASP A 234 10.53 -7.63 -2.33
C ASP A 234 9.79 -6.35 -1.97
N LEU A 235 10.53 -5.26 -1.73
CA LEU A 235 9.97 -3.98 -1.34
C LEU A 235 10.04 -2.99 -2.50
N VAL A 236 8.92 -2.44 -2.90
CA VAL A 236 8.86 -1.25 -3.76
C VAL A 236 8.53 -0.06 -2.86
N SER A 237 9.47 0.86 -2.76
CA SER A 237 9.50 1.86 -1.70
C SER A 237 9.62 3.27 -2.25
N VAL A 238 9.04 4.24 -1.55
CA VAL A 238 9.15 5.67 -1.85
C VAL A 238 9.37 6.46 -0.57
N VAL A 239 10.13 7.55 -0.69
CA VAL A 239 10.34 8.54 0.37
C VAL A 239 9.58 9.80 0.01
N THR A 240 8.80 10.34 0.96
CA THR A 240 8.21 11.66 0.80
C THR A 240 8.79 12.63 1.81
N VAL A 241 9.09 13.84 1.35
CA VAL A 241 9.68 14.91 2.16
C VAL A 241 8.86 16.19 2.02
N ARG A 242 9.08 17.08 2.95
CA ARG A 242 8.56 18.45 2.93
C ARG A 242 9.68 19.39 3.34
N HIS A 243 9.53 20.68 3.06
CA HIS A 243 10.46 21.68 3.55
C HIS A 243 10.79 21.46 5.03
N PRO A 244 12.06 21.18 5.39
CA PRO A 244 12.42 20.76 6.74
C PRO A 244 12.00 21.74 7.83
N LEU A 245 12.08 23.05 7.56
CA LEU A 245 11.63 24.08 8.49
C LEU A 245 10.11 23.97 8.74
N ASP A 246 9.31 23.79 7.69
CA ASP A 246 7.86 23.66 7.84
C ASP A 246 7.47 22.41 8.62
N SER A 247 8.23 21.31 8.46
CA SER A 247 8.05 20.09 9.23
C SER A 247 8.43 20.32 10.70
N TYR A 248 9.57 20.98 10.98
CA TYR A 248 10.02 21.29 12.35
C TYR A 248 9.04 22.22 13.07
N LEU A 249 8.58 23.28 12.41
CA LEU A 249 7.51 24.16 12.95
C LEU A 249 6.21 23.40 13.20
N GLY A 250 5.96 22.37 12.42
CA GLY A 250 4.86 21.44 12.65
C GLY A 250 5.05 20.59 13.91
N LEU A 251 6.26 20.11 14.18
CA LEU A 251 6.59 19.38 15.41
C LEU A 251 6.44 20.29 16.65
N ILE A 252 6.97 21.52 16.59
CA ILE A 252 6.81 22.52 17.67
C ILE A 252 5.32 22.74 17.99
N ALA A 253 4.51 22.94 16.98
CA ALA A 253 3.06 23.18 17.15
C ALA A 253 2.31 21.98 17.77
N GLN A 254 2.90 20.79 17.78
CA GLN A 254 2.36 19.58 18.41
C GLN A 254 3.07 19.24 19.74
N GLY A 255 4.12 19.96 20.10
CA GLY A 255 5.00 19.61 21.24
C GLY A 255 5.88 18.37 20.98
N TRP A 256 5.95 17.89 19.74
CA TRP A 256 6.68 16.65 19.42
C TRP A 256 8.17 16.85 19.22
N GLN A 257 8.65 18.09 19.10
CA GLN A 257 10.09 18.40 19.11
C GLN A 257 10.79 17.97 20.41
N THR A 258 10.03 17.77 21.49
CA THR A 258 10.55 17.28 22.78
C THR A 258 10.72 15.76 22.84
N GLN A 259 10.31 15.04 21.81
CA GLN A 259 10.44 13.57 21.75
C GLN A 259 11.88 13.12 21.50
N PHE A 260 12.78 13.99 21.08
CA PHE A 260 14.21 13.71 20.90
C PHE A 260 15.08 14.71 21.68
N THR A 261 16.30 14.28 22.02
CA THR A 261 17.24 15.06 22.83
C THR A 261 18.59 15.18 22.11
N PRO A 262 19.18 16.39 22.01
CA PRO A 262 18.57 17.68 22.40
C PRO A 262 17.46 18.12 21.44
N SER A 263 16.47 18.84 21.96
CA SER A 263 15.31 19.34 21.21
C SER A 263 15.65 20.62 20.41
N THR A 264 16.61 20.53 19.50
CA THR A 264 17.13 21.66 18.71
C THR A 264 16.97 21.43 17.22
N LEU A 265 17.01 22.51 16.45
CA LEU A 265 16.97 22.47 14.98
C LEU A 265 18.20 21.73 14.40
N GLU A 266 19.38 21.88 15.03
CA GLU A 266 20.60 21.17 14.67
C GLU A 266 20.42 19.66 14.80
N GLU A 267 19.86 19.19 15.92
CA GLU A 267 19.63 17.75 16.12
C GLU A 267 18.56 17.21 15.20
N TYR A 268 17.48 17.96 14.98
CA TYR A 268 16.48 17.61 13.96
C TYR A 268 17.11 17.46 12.58
N GLY A 269 18.01 18.38 12.21
CA GLY A 269 18.77 18.32 10.96
C GLY A 269 19.60 17.03 10.85
N ARG A 270 20.31 16.64 11.92
CA ARG A 270 21.09 15.39 11.97
C ARG A 270 20.23 14.15 11.81
N ARG A 271 19.09 14.09 12.51
CA ARG A 271 18.14 12.97 12.45
C ARG A 271 17.48 12.84 11.09
N TYR A 272 17.11 13.96 10.49
CA TYR A 272 16.55 13.96 9.14
C TYR A 272 17.61 13.52 8.10
N LEU A 273 18.85 13.94 8.25
CA LEU A 273 19.95 13.44 7.40
C LEU A 273 20.14 11.93 7.57
N ALA A 274 20.10 11.41 8.79
CA ALA A 274 20.18 9.98 9.05
C ALA A 274 19.02 9.21 8.40
N PHE A 275 17.79 9.74 8.45
CA PHE A 275 16.65 9.20 7.71
C PHE A 275 16.92 9.15 6.20
N LEU A 276 17.40 10.24 5.60
CA LEU A 276 17.72 10.29 4.18
C LEU A 276 18.88 9.37 3.79
N ASP A 277 19.85 9.16 4.68
CA ASP A 277 20.96 8.22 4.48
C ASP A 277 20.47 6.78 4.49
N ARG A 278 19.56 6.43 5.43
CA ARG A 278 18.98 5.10 5.53
C ARG A 278 18.20 4.70 4.28
N TYR A 279 17.46 5.64 3.70
CA TYR A 279 16.65 5.42 2.52
C TYR A 279 17.30 5.94 1.23
N GLN A 280 18.63 6.09 1.23
CA GLN A 280 19.37 6.52 0.05
C GLN A 280 19.15 5.58 -1.13
N GLY A 281 18.90 6.16 -2.31
CA GLY A 281 18.64 5.42 -3.56
C GLY A 281 17.16 5.11 -3.81
N LEU A 282 16.28 5.31 -2.84
CA LEU A 282 14.85 5.25 -3.08
C LEU A 282 14.35 6.51 -3.80
N PRO A 283 13.31 6.40 -4.65
CA PRO A 283 12.65 7.56 -5.22
C PRO A 283 12.17 8.51 -4.14
N LEU A 284 12.44 9.80 -4.31
CA LEU A 284 12.05 10.85 -3.39
C LEU A 284 11.05 11.79 -4.05
N ARG A 285 9.99 12.16 -3.33
CA ARG A 285 8.94 13.08 -3.77
C ARG A 285 8.68 14.16 -2.74
N ARG A 286 8.42 15.39 -3.20
CA ARG A 286 8.18 16.56 -2.34
C ARG A 286 6.69 16.78 -2.10
N TYR A 287 6.32 17.09 -0.87
CA TYR A 287 4.95 17.43 -0.49
C TYR A 287 4.44 18.69 -1.23
N GLU A 288 5.32 19.62 -1.53
CA GLU A 288 5.00 20.85 -2.25
C GLU A 288 4.51 20.55 -3.67
N ASP A 289 5.15 19.57 -4.35
CA ASP A 289 4.72 19.12 -5.68
C ASP A 289 3.33 18.48 -5.63
N PHE A 290 3.05 17.70 -4.56
CA PHE A 290 1.72 17.16 -4.32
C PHE A 290 0.66 18.25 -4.14
N CYS A 291 0.98 19.32 -3.41
CA CYS A 291 0.05 20.44 -3.23
C CYS A 291 -0.18 21.24 -4.50
N THR A 292 0.81 21.30 -5.39
CA THR A 292 0.74 22.05 -6.65
C THR A 292 -0.05 21.32 -7.74
N GLY A 293 0.13 20.00 -7.84
CA GLY A 293 -0.51 19.16 -8.84
C GLY A 293 -0.85 17.76 -8.31
N PRO A 294 -1.89 17.62 -7.46
CA PRO A 294 -2.16 16.38 -6.76
C PRO A 294 -2.45 15.18 -7.69
N GLU A 295 -3.11 15.39 -8.81
CA GLU A 295 -3.40 14.30 -9.76
C GLU A 295 -2.12 13.78 -10.42
N THR A 296 -1.30 14.66 -10.97
CA THR A 296 -0.01 14.33 -11.60
C THR A 296 0.92 13.67 -10.58
N PHE A 297 1.03 14.26 -9.38
CA PHE A 297 1.85 13.69 -8.33
C PHE A 297 1.40 12.27 -7.94
N MET A 298 0.10 12.04 -7.77
CA MET A 298 -0.42 10.73 -7.39
C MET A 298 -0.28 9.70 -8.52
N GLN A 299 -0.37 10.13 -9.77
CA GLN A 299 -0.08 9.26 -10.92
C GLN A 299 1.38 8.82 -10.91
N GLU A 300 2.33 9.76 -10.80
CA GLU A 300 3.76 9.46 -10.69
C GLU A 300 4.09 8.60 -9.46
N LEU A 301 3.45 8.87 -8.32
CA LEU A 301 3.63 8.09 -7.11
C LEU A 301 3.16 6.64 -7.28
N CYS A 302 2.01 6.44 -7.94
CA CYS A 302 1.52 5.10 -8.27
C CYS A 302 2.47 4.38 -9.25
N GLU A 303 3.01 5.07 -10.24
CA GLU A 303 4.01 4.51 -11.16
C GLU A 303 5.28 4.06 -10.41
N LEU A 304 5.80 4.89 -9.51
CA LEU A 304 6.96 4.56 -8.67
C LEU A 304 6.72 3.39 -7.73
N LEU A 305 5.52 3.31 -7.16
CA LEU A 305 5.10 2.22 -6.29
C LEU A 305 4.56 1.01 -7.08
N GLU A 306 4.57 1.06 -8.40
CA GLU A 306 3.98 0.03 -9.26
C GLU A 306 2.51 -0.28 -8.91
N LEU A 307 1.73 0.72 -8.55
CA LEU A 307 0.31 0.63 -8.21
C LEU A 307 -0.56 1.11 -9.37
N GLU A 308 -1.82 0.69 -9.40
CA GLU A 308 -2.79 1.23 -10.34
C GLU A 308 -3.25 2.62 -9.87
N TYR A 309 -3.15 3.61 -10.78
CA TYR A 309 -3.68 4.95 -10.53
C TYR A 309 -5.17 5.03 -10.82
N SER A 310 -5.92 5.71 -9.96
CA SER A 310 -7.32 6.06 -10.20
C SER A 310 -7.61 7.50 -9.79
N PRO A 311 -8.13 8.35 -10.69
CA PRO A 311 -8.47 9.73 -10.35
C PRO A 311 -9.64 9.85 -9.35
N SER A 312 -10.35 8.76 -9.08
CA SER A 312 -11.45 8.73 -8.10
C SER A 312 -11.02 9.05 -6.67
N PHE A 313 -9.71 9.04 -6.39
CA PHE A 313 -9.19 9.36 -5.06
C PHE A 313 -9.58 10.77 -4.61
N LEU A 314 -9.64 11.77 -5.53
CA LEU A 314 -9.99 13.17 -5.21
C LEU A 314 -11.35 13.30 -4.52
N GLY A 315 -12.33 12.51 -4.94
CA GLY A 315 -13.66 12.52 -4.32
C GLY A 315 -13.79 11.67 -3.05
N ARG A 316 -12.75 10.88 -2.70
CA ARG A 316 -12.84 9.85 -1.66
C ARG A 316 -11.86 10.03 -0.50
N PHE A 317 -10.68 10.64 -0.72
CA PHE A 317 -9.62 10.70 0.29
C PHE A 317 -10.05 11.36 1.59
N GLY A 318 -10.96 12.35 1.55
CA GLY A 318 -11.50 13.03 2.72
C GLY A 318 -12.26 12.10 3.68
N SER A 319 -12.85 11.02 3.17
CA SER A 319 -13.57 10.02 3.98
C SER A 319 -12.65 8.94 4.58
N ILE A 320 -11.40 8.85 4.11
CA ILE A 320 -10.43 7.86 4.59
C ILE A 320 -9.92 8.27 5.98
N LYS A 321 -10.00 7.33 6.92
CA LYS A 321 -9.45 7.48 8.27
C LYS A 321 -8.23 6.59 8.41
N LEU A 322 -7.09 7.18 8.78
CA LEU A 322 -5.84 6.47 9.03
C LEU A 322 -5.31 6.83 10.42
N SER A 323 -4.48 5.96 11.01
CA SER A 323 -3.68 6.32 12.19
C SER A 323 -2.77 7.51 11.85
N GLY A 324 -2.43 8.32 12.85
CA GLY A 324 -1.67 9.56 12.67
C GLY A 324 -2.44 10.71 12.02
N ASP A 325 -3.74 10.54 11.83
CA ASP A 325 -4.63 11.62 11.40
C ASP A 325 -5.00 12.50 12.59
N SER A 326 -4.30 13.62 12.71
CA SER A 326 -4.52 14.58 13.80
C SER A 326 -5.85 15.37 13.68
N GLY A 327 -6.74 14.98 12.76
CA GLY A 327 -8.04 15.66 12.55
C GLY A 327 -7.94 17.04 11.92
N ARG A 328 -6.71 17.51 11.59
CA ARG A 328 -6.46 18.84 10.98
C ARG A 328 -6.85 18.94 9.52
N SER A 329 -7.16 17.84 8.89
CA SER A 329 -7.56 17.75 7.48
C SER A 329 -9.05 17.40 7.35
N SER A 330 -9.92 18.08 8.07
CA SER A 330 -11.36 18.07 7.76
C SER A 330 -11.66 18.74 6.42
N ASP A 331 -10.66 19.47 5.86
CA ASP A 331 -10.80 20.14 4.58
C ASP A 331 -10.45 19.17 3.46
N SER A 332 -11.40 18.98 2.57
CA SER A 332 -11.30 18.21 1.33
C SER A 332 -10.38 18.88 0.28
N GLU A 333 -9.60 19.90 0.67
CA GLU A 333 -8.75 20.65 -0.24
C GLU A 333 -7.27 20.34 -0.02
N ILE A 334 -6.60 19.93 -1.09
CA ILE A 334 -5.15 19.74 -1.14
C ILE A 334 -4.54 21.07 -1.59
N ALA A 335 -3.93 21.79 -0.64
CA ALA A 335 -3.30 23.07 -0.93
C ALA A 335 -2.06 23.29 -0.07
N LEU A 336 -1.09 24.03 -0.62
CA LEU A 336 0.07 24.47 0.13
C LEU A 336 -0.35 25.58 1.13
N ARG A 337 -0.14 25.31 2.41
CA ARG A 337 -0.44 26.27 3.46
C ARG A 337 0.73 27.23 3.67
N PRO A 338 0.47 28.51 4.02
CA PRO A 338 1.54 29.43 4.39
C PRO A 338 2.38 28.86 5.55
N ARG A 339 3.67 29.19 5.51
CA ARG A 339 4.58 28.83 6.62
C ARG A 339 4.07 29.43 7.94
N ARG A 340 4.18 28.65 9.02
CA ARG A 340 3.90 29.15 10.36
C ARG A 340 4.90 30.23 10.75
N PRO A 341 4.50 31.15 11.66
CA PRO A 341 5.47 32.08 12.24
C PRO A 341 6.66 31.33 12.84
N ILE A 342 7.86 31.82 12.58
CA ILE A 342 9.10 31.22 13.10
C ILE A 342 9.35 31.81 14.47
N PRO A 343 9.43 31.00 15.57
CA PRO A 343 9.83 31.48 16.88
C PRO A 343 11.23 32.10 16.86
N GLU A 344 11.49 33.08 17.71
CA GLU A 344 12.78 33.79 17.74
C GLU A 344 13.97 32.87 17.98
N GLU A 345 13.80 31.88 18.88
CA GLU A 345 14.81 30.86 19.16
C GLU A 345 15.14 30.01 17.92
N VAL A 346 14.14 29.65 17.13
CA VAL A 346 14.34 28.90 15.87
C VAL A 346 15.00 29.78 14.81
N GLN A 347 14.67 31.07 14.78
CA GLN A 347 15.31 32.02 13.85
C GLN A 347 16.82 32.13 14.11
N VAL A 348 17.24 32.16 15.39
CA VAL A 348 18.65 32.16 15.76
C VAL A 348 19.33 30.83 15.39
N GLU A 349 18.65 29.72 15.61
CA GLU A 349 19.17 28.39 15.26
C GLU A 349 19.31 28.18 13.76
N LEU A 350 18.48 28.80 12.91
CA LEU A 350 18.55 28.67 11.46
C LEU A 350 19.93 29.04 10.91
N GLU A 351 20.54 30.12 11.42
CA GLU A 351 21.84 30.58 10.95
C GLU A 351 23.01 29.77 11.56
N SER A 352 22.80 29.17 12.73
CA SER A 352 23.84 28.54 13.53
C SER A 352 23.82 27.01 13.49
N SER A 353 22.93 26.38 12.69
CA SER A 353 22.76 24.91 12.64
C SER A 353 23.35 24.28 11.38
N PRO A 354 24.64 23.83 11.38
CA PRO A 354 25.30 23.26 10.20
C PRO A 354 24.59 22.04 9.63
N ALA A 355 24.06 21.15 10.48
CA ALA A 355 23.36 19.97 10.00
C ALA A 355 22.04 20.34 9.31
N PHE A 356 21.34 21.34 9.83
CA PHE A 356 20.13 21.84 9.17
C PHE A 356 20.42 22.50 7.84
N GLN A 357 21.47 23.32 7.74
CA GLN A 357 21.90 23.92 6.46
C GLN A 357 22.32 22.84 5.45
N LYS A 358 23.03 21.79 5.89
CA LYS A 358 23.37 20.63 5.05
C LYS A 358 22.11 19.91 4.55
N LEU A 359 21.10 19.76 5.41
CA LEU A 359 19.82 19.16 5.07
C LEU A 359 19.08 19.96 4.01
N LEU A 360 18.96 21.28 4.18
CA LEU A 360 18.35 22.16 3.18
C LEU A 360 19.03 22.03 1.82
N LYS A 361 20.36 22.08 1.82
CA LYS A 361 21.16 21.91 0.59
C LYS A 361 20.94 20.55 -0.05
N ARG A 362 20.90 19.46 0.74
CA ARG A 362 20.68 18.10 0.22
C ARG A 362 19.33 17.93 -0.45
N LEU A 363 18.30 18.55 0.11
CA LEU A 363 16.93 18.51 -0.41
C LEU A 363 16.63 19.63 -1.41
N ASP A 364 17.62 20.51 -1.70
CA ASP A 364 17.48 21.67 -2.58
C ASP A 364 16.32 22.59 -2.16
N TYR A 365 16.27 22.92 -0.86
CA TYR A 365 15.41 23.94 -0.29
C TYR A 365 16.24 25.17 0.12
N GLN A 366 15.58 26.32 0.11
CA GLN A 366 16.13 27.57 0.66
C GLN A 366 15.63 27.76 2.10
N ALA A 367 16.42 28.45 2.93
CA ALA A 367 16.09 28.72 4.33
C ALA A 367 14.85 29.59 4.53
#